data_ff1226acc4258ac789f26c0d37527813
#
_entry.id   ff1226acc4258ac789f26c0d37527813
#
_cell.length_a   1.000
_cell.length_b   1.000
_cell.length_c   1.000
_cell.angle_alpha   90.00
_cell.angle_beta   90.00
_cell.angle_gamma   90.00
#
_symmetry.space_group_name_H-M   'P 1'
#
loop_
_entity.id
_entity.type
_entity.pdbx_description
1 polymer ?
#
loop_
_entity_poly.entity_id
_entity_poly.type
_entity_poly.pdbx_seq_one_letter_code
_entity_poly.pdbx_strand_id
1 'polypeptide(L)'
;AARVKPKLDEIKAKAEEAQQQARLQALWAYGNEPVKGGAQISAAIYSQEPVDTDGGGSHPVRLIFRDHPDWGRSSYLVLEAGDFDCYGGCRLKVIADGKTHTLPGSRPKTDDAIAMFVEDHKRLWKLAKESKQLSIEFPTKAVGKKTAEFEVGGLEPDKLPKWN
;
A
#
# COMPACT_ATOMS: atom_id res chain seq x y z
N ALA A 1 47.05 -2.72 -6.66
CA ALA A 1 46.23 -3.16 -5.53
C ALA A 1 45.21 -2.09 -5.12
N ALA A 2 45.61 -0.82 -5.00
CA ALA A 2 44.73 0.26 -4.60
C ALA A 2 43.61 0.56 -5.61
N ARG A 3 43.79 0.24 -6.89
CA ARG A 3 42.78 0.47 -7.94
C ARG A 3 41.74 -0.62 -8.01
N VAL A 4 42.06 -1.82 -7.54
CA VAL A 4 41.12 -2.99 -7.59
C VAL A 4 40.08 -2.88 -6.49
N LYS A 5 40.46 -2.41 -5.31
CA LYS A 5 39.58 -2.33 -4.16
C LYS A 5 38.36 -1.43 -4.36
N PRO A 6 38.48 -0.15 -4.86
CA PRO A 6 37.30 0.67 -5.14
C PRO A 6 36.33 0.05 -6.15
N LYS A 7 36.85 -0.64 -7.17
CA LYS A 7 36.03 -1.30 -8.17
C LYS A 7 35.25 -2.48 -7.59
N LEU A 8 35.86 -3.26 -6.71
CA LEU A 8 35.21 -4.34 -6.00
C LEU A 8 34.12 -3.81 -5.05
N ASP A 9 34.38 -2.70 -4.37
CA ASP A 9 33.39 -2.04 -3.50
C ASP A 9 32.17 -1.55 -4.30
N GLU A 10 32.38 -1.02 -5.51
CA GLU A 10 31.29 -0.60 -6.41
C GLU A 10 30.44 -1.79 -6.86
N ILE A 11 31.06 -2.91 -7.23
CA ILE A 11 30.38 -4.13 -7.63
C ILE A 11 29.55 -4.68 -6.47
N LYS A 12 30.13 -4.69 -5.28
CA LYS A 12 29.45 -5.15 -4.07
C LYS A 12 28.26 -4.27 -3.71
N ALA A 13 28.42 -2.95 -3.79
CA ALA A 13 27.34 -2.00 -3.54
C ALA A 13 26.19 -2.16 -4.53
N LYS A 14 26.49 -2.36 -5.81
CA LYS A 14 25.46 -2.63 -6.84
C LYS A 14 24.74 -3.94 -6.60
N ALA A 15 25.44 -4.97 -6.15
CA ALA A 15 24.82 -6.26 -5.82
C ALA A 15 23.88 -6.12 -4.61
N GLU A 16 24.25 -5.35 -3.61
CA GLU A 16 23.44 -5.07 -2.44
C GLU A 16 22.18 -4.28 -2.80
N GLU A 17 22.30 -3.27 -3.68
CA GLU A 17 21.17 -2.49 -4.19
C GLU A 17 20.20 -3.38 -4.96
N ALA A 18 20.71 -4.27 -5.81
CA ALA A 18 19.89 -5.20 -6.58
C ALA A 18 19.13 -6.15 -5.65
N GLN A 19 19.78 -6.66 -4.61
CA GLN A 19 19.15 -7.53 -3.61
C GLN A 19 18.06 -6.80 -2.84
N GLN A 20 18.32 -5.55 -2.45
CA GLN A 20 17.35 -4.72 -1.74
C GLN A 20 16.15 -4.42 -2.62
N GLN A 21 16.36 -4.08 -3.89
CA GLN A 21 15.26 -3.82 -4.82
C GLN A 21 14.42 -5.08 -5.05
N ALA A 22 15.06 -6.24 -5.20
CA ALA A 22 14.35 -7.52 -5.34
C ALA A 22 13.50 -7.84 -4.10
N ARG A 23 14.02 -7.56 -2.90
CA ARG A 23 13.28 -7.71 -1.65
C ARG A 23 12.04 -6.83 -1.62
N LEU A 24 12.19 -5.56 -1.99
CA LEU A 24 11.08 -4.60 -2.02
C LEU A 24 10.02 -4.98 -3.05
N GLN A 25 10.44 -5.43 -4.24
CA GLN A 25 9.51 -5.89 -5.28
C GLN A 25 8.72 -7.12 -4.82
N ALA A 26 9.35 -8.02 -4.07
CA ALA A 26 8.70 -9.23 -3.55
C ALA A 26 7.64 -8.96 -2.49
N LEU A 27 7.60 -7.76 -1.90
CA LEU A 27 6.56 -7.37 -0.95
C LEU A 27 5.22 -7.12 -1.62
N TRP A 28 5.22 -6.81 -2.91
CA TRP A 28 4.00 -6.57 -3.67
C TRP A 28 3.46 -7.86 -4.28
N ALA A 29 2.16 -8.07 -4.11
CA ALA A 29 1.45 -9.18 -4.76
C ALA A 29 0.55 -8.61 -5.86
N TYR A 30 0.69 -9.14 -7.06
CA TYR A 30 -0.10 -8.71 -8.21
C TYR A 30 -1.12 -9.77 -8.57
N GLY A 31 -2.36 -9.33 -8.81
CA GLY A 31 -3.44 -10.20 -9.22
C GLY A 31 -3.92 -9.88 -10.62
N ASN A 32 -4.32 -10.91 -11.34
CA ASN A 32 -4.99 -10.79 -12.64
C ASN A 32 -6.06 -11.88 -12.69
N GLU A 33 -7.29 -11.50 -12.40
CA GLU A 33 -8.41 -12.42 -12.34
C GLU A 33 -9.39 -12.17 -13.47
N PRO A 34 -9.76 -13.20 -14.25
CA PRO A 34 -10.81 -13.04 -15.24
C PRO A 34 -12.15 -12.81 -14.53
N VAL A 35 -12.85 -11.77 -14.96
CA VAL A 35 -14.16 -11.42 -14.46
C VAL A 35 -15.05 -11.08 -15.66
N LYS A 36 -16.37 -10.96 -15.44
CA LYS A 36 -17.27 -10.57 -16.50
C LYS A 36 -16.86 -9.19 -17.05
N GLY A 37 -16.67 -9.12 -18.36
CA GLY A 37 -16.28 -7.88 -19.05
C GLY A 37 -14.78 -7.65 -19.18
N GLY A 38 -13.93 -8.57 -18.70
CA GLY A 38 -12.48 -8.44 -18.85
C GLY A 38 -11.69 -9.09 -17.72
N ALA A 39 -10.74 -8.38 -17.17
CA ALA A 39 -9.91 -8.84 -16.07
C ALA A 39 -9.84 -7.81 -14.95
N GLN A 40 -9.87 -8.27 -13.71
CA GLN A 40 -9.58 -7.45 -12.54
C GLN A 40 -8.09 -7.54 -12.25
N ILE A 41 -7.43 -6.41 -12.28
CA ILE A 41 -5.99 -6.31 -12.04
C ILE A 41 -5.77 -5.61 -10.71
N SER A 42 -4.86 -6.13 -9.91
CA SER A 42 -4.59 -5.57 -8.58
C SER A 42 -3.12 -5.60 -8.21
N ALA A 43 -2.75 -4.70 -7.31
CA ALA A 43 -1.47 -4.70 -6.61
C ALA A 43 -1.77 -4.54 -5.12
N ALA A 44 -1.16 -5.36 -4.30
CA ALA A 44 -1.39 -5.35 -2.87
C ALA A 44 -0.09 -5.50 -2.09
N ILE A 45 -0.04 -4.85 -0.94
CA ILE A 45 1.10 -4.92 -0.02
C ILE A 45 0.57 -4.94 1.41
N TYR A 46 1.21 -5.72 2.28
CA TYR A 46 0.92 -5.71 3.71
C TYR A 46 1.75 -4.67 4.42
N SER A 47 1.25 -4.18 5.55
CA SER A 47 2.02 -3.28 6.41
C SER A 47 3.30 -3.97 6.86
N GLN A 48 4.34 -3.16 7.04
CA GLN A 48 5.66 -3.61 7.46
C GLN A 48 5.62 -4.28 8.84
N GLU A 49 4.83 -3.71 9.75
CA GLU A 49 4.56 -4.27 11.07
C GLU A 49 3.07 -4.49 11.25
N PRO A 50 2.67 -5.52 12.01
CA PRO A 50 1.27 -5.69 12.35
C PRO A 50 0.77 -4.57 13.25
N VAL A 51 -0.53 -4.27 13.16
CA VAL A 51 -1.18 -3.16 13.87
C VAL A 51 -2.35 -3.70 14.68
N ASP A 52 -2.48 -3.25 15.92
CA ASP A 52 -3.65 -3.56 16.74
C ASP A 52 -4.80 -2.64 16.36
N THR A 53 -5.87 -3.20 15.82
CA THR A 53 -7.03 -2.46 15.33
C THR A 53 -8.32 -2.77 16.10
N ASP A 54 -8.27 -3.68 17.08
CA ASP A 54 -9.45 -4.04 17.88
C ASP A 54 -9.18 -4.15 19.39
N GLY A 55 -7.92 -3.98 19.82
CA GLY A 55 -7.53 -4.15 21.20
C GLY A 55 -7.23 -5.59 21.61
N GLY A 56 -7.36 -6.54 20.69
CA GLY A 56 -7.20 -7.97 20.97
C GLY A 56 -5.97 -8.63 20.38
N GLY A 57 -5.10 -7.87 19.75
CA GLY A 57 -3.88 -8.38 19.12
C GLY A 57 -3.57 -7.66 17.82
N SER A 58 -2.36 -7.84 17.34
CA SER A 58 -1.89 -7.13 16.13
C SER A 58 -2.01 -8.01 14.89
N HIS A 59 -2.46 -7.41 13.80
CA HIS A 59 -2.63 -8.06 12.49
C HIS A 59 -2.08 -7.17 11.38
N PRO A 60 -1.61 -7.76 10.26
CA PRO A 60 -1.20 -6.94 9.12
C PRO A 60 -2.36 -6.14 8.55
N VAL A 61 -2.07 -4.91 8.14
CA VAL A 61 -3.00 -4.08 7.36
C VAL A 61 -2.61 -4.22 5.90
N ARG A 62 -3.59 -4.34 5.02
CA ARG A 62 -3.34 -4.54 3.59
C ARG A 62 -3.74 -3.30 2.81
N LEU A 63 -2.83 -2.82 1.96
CA LEU A 63 -3.10 -1.74 1.01
C LEU A 63 -3.27 -2.34 -0.37
N ILE A 64 -4.36 -1.98 -1.05
CA ILE A 64 -4.71 -2.56 -2.35
C ILE A 64 -4.99 -1.44 -3.36
N PHE A 65 -4.44 -1.58 -4.56
CA PHE A 65 -4.82 -0.82 -5.76
C PHE A 65 -5.48 -1.81 -6.72
N ARG A 66 -6.67 -1.48 -7.20
CA ARG A 66 -7.46 -2.37 -8.05
C ARG A 66 -7.99 -1.63 -9.27
N ASP A 67 -8.00 -2.33 -10.42
CA ASP A 67 -8.64 -1.90 -11.64
C ASP A 67 -9.63 -2.96 -12.07
N HIS A 68 -10.91 -2.63 -12.04
CA HIS A 68 -12.00 -3.53 -12.38
C HIS A 68 -12.73 -3.01 -13.64
N PRO A 69 -13.09 -3.89 -14.61
CA PRO A 69 -13.74 -3.44 -15.85
C PRO A 69 -15.02 -2.64 -15.64
N ASP A 70 -15.83 -3.00 -14.63
CA ASP A 70 -17.11 -2.34 -14.35
C ASP A 70 -16.99 -1.23 -13.32
N TRP A 71 -16.14 -1.41 -12.29
CA TRP A 71 -16.05 -0.48 -11.16
C TRP A 71 -14.91 0.53 -11.29
N GLY A 72 -14.05 0.35 -12.29
CA GLY A 72 -12.92 1.22 -12.49
C GLY A 72 -11.82 1.04 -11.45
N ARG A 73 -11.05 2.10 -11.25
CA ARG A 73 -9.91 2.11 -10.35
C ARG A 73 -10.35 2.47 -8.93
N SER A 74 -9.80 1.76 -7.96
CA SER A 74 -10.03 2.04 -6.54
C SER A 74 -8.79 1.67 -5.73
N SER A 75 -8.61 2.35 -4.60
CA SER A 75 -7.59 2.01 -3.62
C SER A 75 -8.23 1.93 -2.25
N TYR A 76 -7.83 0.94 -1.46
CA TYR A 76 -8.43 0.73 -0.14
C TYR A 76 -7.48 0.01 0.80
N LEU A 77 -7.75 0.20 2.09
CA LEU A 77 -7.11 -0.57 3.16
C LEU A 77 -8.07 -1.67 3.61
N VAL A 78 -7.53 -2.82 3.99
CA VAL A 78 -8.30 -3.94 4.54
C VAL A 78 -7.73 -4.30 5.90
N LEU A 79 -8.62 -4.47 6.89
CA LEU A 79 -8.30 -4.96 8.23
C LEU A 79 -8.71 -6.40 8.39
N GLU A 80 -7.93 -7.18 9.16
CA GLU A 80 -8.29 -8.54 9.54
C GLU A 80 -9.16 -8.59 10.79
N ALA A 81 -9.08 -7.56 11.64
CA ALA A 81 -9.83 -7.48 12.89
C ALA A 81 -10.21 -6.02 13.18
N GLY A 82 -11.29 -5.83 13.94
CA GLY A 82 -11.80 -4.50 14.24
C GLY A 82 -12.52 -3.87 13.06
N ASP A 83 -12.68 -2.56 13.07
CA ASP A 83 -13.33 -1.82 12.00
C ASP A 83 -12.80 -0.38 11.95
N PHE A 84 -12.98 0.25 10.79
CA PHE A 84 -12.68 1.66 10.58
C PHE A 84 -13.82 2.54 11.10
N ASP A 85 -13.45 3.63 11.75
CA ASP A 85 -14.40 4.69 12.13
C ASP A 85 -14.46 5.72 11.00
N CYS A 86 -15.04 5.32 9.87
CA CYS A 86 -15.02 6.13 8.64
C CYS A 86 -16.31 5.98 7.81
N TYR A 87 -17.43 5.57 8.43
CA TYR A 87 -18.70 5.33 7.71
C TYR A 87 -19.32 6.60 7.13
N GLY A 88 -19.13 7.72 7.76
CA GLY A 88 -19.59 9.01 7.25
C GLY A 88 -18.51 9.79 6.51
N GLY A 89 -17.41 9.12 6.18
CA GLY A 89 -16.22 9.76 5.66
C GLY A 89 -15.24 10.13 6.76
N CYS A 90 -13.97 10.18 6.42
CA CYS A 90 -12.92 10.59 7.35
C CYS A 90 -11.74 11.16 6.59
N ARG A 91 -10.79 11.71 7.31
CA ARG A 91 -9.55 12.21 6.77
C ARG A 91 -8.41 11.28 7.16
N LEU A 92 -7.63 10.89 6.17
CA LEU A 92 -6.48 10.03 6.35
C LEU A 92 -5.22 10.86 6.27
N LYS A 93 -4.33 10.67 7.23
CA LYS A 93 -3.02 11.30 7.20
C LYS A 93 -2.06 10.34 6.51
N VAL A 94 -1.53 10.75 5.37
CA VAL A 94 -0.57 9.96 4.60
C VAL A 94 0.77 10.67 4.61
N ILE A 95 1.79 9.98 5.08
CA ILE A 95 3.15 10.52 5.10
C ILE A 95 3.96 9.74 4.05
N ALA A 96 4.41 10.46 3.01
CA ALA A 96 5.18 9.90 1.92
C ALA A 96 6.61 10.46 1.98
N ASP A 97 7.58 9.62 2.32
CA ASP A 97 8.98 10.01 2.49
C ASP A 97 9.13 11.29 3.34
N GLY A 98 8.39 11.35 4.45
CA GLY A 98 8.43 12.45 5.40
C GLY A 98 7.52 13.64 5.08
N LYS A 99 6.82 13.64 3.95
CA LYS A 99 5.86 14.69 3.60
C LYS A 99 4.44 14.27 3.94
N THR A 100 3.75 15.12 4.67
CA THR A 100 2.37 14.86 5.14
C THR A 100 1.34 15.32 4.11
N HIS A 101 0.40 14.42 3.81
CA HIS A 101 -0.75 14.68 2.94
C HIS A 101 -2.01 14.27 3.67
N THR A 102 -3.12 14.95 3.38
CA THR A 102 -4.43 14.58 3.91
C THR A 102 -5.30 14.13 2.74
N LEU A 103 -5.79 12.89 2.81
CA LEU A 103 -6.63 12.30 1.77
C LEU A 103 -7.97 11.90 2.37
N PRO A 104 -9.09 12.10 1.64
CA PRO A 104 -10.39 11.66 2.14
C PRO A 104 -10.52 10.15 2.06
N GLY A 105 -11.15 9.57 3.09
CA GLY A 105 -11.46 8.16 3.14
C GLY A 105 -12.95 7.93 3.33
N SER A 106 -13.44 6.75 2.96
CA SER A 106 -14.81 6.34 3.18
C SER A 106 -14.91 4.84 3.46
N ARG A 107 -15.72 4.49 4.44
CA ARG A 107 -16.00 3.10 4.80
C ARG A 107 -17.35 2.71 4.18
N PRO A 108 -17.36 1.86 3.14
CA PRO A 108 -18.62 1.39 2.58
C PRO A 108 -19.31 0.44 3.55
N LYS A 109 -20.63 0.41 3.51
CA LYS A 109 -21.42 -0.54 4.28
C LYS A 109 -21.46 -1.85 3.49
N THR A 110 -20.51 -2.73 3.77
CA THR A 110 -20.41 -4.06 3.15
C THR A 110 -19.99 -5.08 4.19
N ASP A 111 -20.46 -6.30 4.03
CA ASP A 111 -20.12 -7.41 4.92
C ASP A 111 -19.02 -8.32 4.34
N ASP A 112 -18.60 -8.08 3.09
CA ASP A 112 -17.64 -8.93 2.40
C ASP A 112 -16.24 -8.82 2.97
N ALA A 113 -15.84 -7.61 3.37
CA ALA A 113 -14.52 -7.35 3.94
C ALA A 113 -14.55 -6.07 4.74
N ILE A 114 -13.63 -5.95 5.71
CA ILE A 114 -13.45 -4.71 6.46
C ILE A 114 -12.51 -3.82 5.64
N ALA A 115 -13.09 -3.03 4.77
CA ALA A 115 -12.37 -2.21 3.81
C ALA A 115 -12.73 -0.73 3.94
N MET A 116 -11.76 0.14 3.72
CA MET A 116 -11.96 1.58 3.68
C MET A 116 -11.30 2.12 2.42
N PHE A 117 -12.09 2.81 1.59
CA PHE A 117 -11.58 3.40 0.36
C PHE A 117 -10.81 4.70 0.64
N VAL A 118 -9.71 4.87 -0.09
CA VAL A 118 -9.05 6.16 -0.23
C VAL A 118 -9.64 6.82 -1.46
N GLU A 119 -10.45 7.87 -1.26
CA GLU A 119 -11.24 8.47 -2.35
C GLU A 119 -10.37 9.10 -3.42
N ASP A 120 -9.27 9.75 -3.04
CA ASP A 120 -8.30 10.28 -4.01
C ASP A 120 -7.27 9.20 -4.35
N HIS A 121 -7.74 8.16 -5.04
CA HIS A 121 -6.92 7.01 -5.38
C HIS A 121 -5.77 7.37 -6.35
N LYS A 122 -5.97 8.32 -7.23
CA LYS A 122 -4.93 8.78 -8.16
C LYS A 122 -3.74 9.39 -7.43
N ARG A 123 -4.03 10.20 -6.42
CA ARG A 123 -2.98 10.83 -5.62
C ARG A 123 -2.24 9.79 -4.79
N LEU A 124 -2.95 8.85 -4.19
CA LEU A 124 -2.32 7.77 -3.41
C LEU A 124 -1.42 6.93 -4.30
N TRP A 125 -1.86 6.59 -5.52
CA TRP A 125 -1.05 5.86 -6.48
C TRP A 125 0.23 6.62 -6.82
N LYS A 126 0.12 7.91 -7.07
CA LYS A 126 1.28 8.76 -7.36
C LYS A 126 2.27 8.77 -6.19
N LEU A 127 1.77 8.90 -4.96
CA LEU A 127 2.60 8.86 -3.77
C LEU A 127 3.28 7.50 -3.62
N ALA A 128 2.57 6.40 -3.87
CA ALA A 128 3.14 5.06 -3.80
C ALA A 128 4.23 4.83 -4.84
N LYS A 129 4.04 5.33 -6.07
CA LYS A 129 5.05 5.21 -7.14
C LYS A 129 6.32 6.00 -6.84
N GLU A 130 6.17 7.18 -6.25
CA GLU A 130 7.27 8.14 -6.10
C GLU A 130 8.00 8.02 -4.77
N SER A 131 7.48 7.21 -3.84
CA SER A 131 8.01 7.13 -2.48
C SER A 131 8.64 5.78 -2.21
N LYS A 132 9.53 5.75 -1.22
CA LYS A 132 10.08 4.50 -0.68
C LYS A 132 9.22 3.98 0.47
N GLN A 133 8.64 4.90 1.24
CA GLN A 133 7.89 4.60 2.45
C GLN A 133 6.60 5.40 2.48
N LEU A 134 5.49 4.73 2.77
CA LEU A 134 4.21 5.38 3.06
C LEU A 134 3.77 5.00 4.47
N SER A 135 3.33 6.00 5.24
CA SER A 135 2.60 5.78 6.50
C SER A 135 1.18 6.27 6.31
N ILE A 136 0.20 5.46 6.68
CA ILE A 136 -1.21 5.82 6.58
C ILE A 136 -1.83 5.73 7.97
N GLU A 137 -2.27 6.87 8.49
CA GLU A 137 -3.02 6.95 9.75
C GLU A 137 -4.51 6.90 9.44
N PHE A 138 -5.21 6.03 10.13
CA PHE A 138 -6.64 5.81 9.94
C PHE A 138 -7.36 5.66 11.28
N PRO A 139 -8.64 6.06 11.36
CA PRO A 139 -9.40 5.92 12.59
C PRO A 139 -9.98 4.51 12.72
N THR A 140 -9.93 3.96 13.93
CA THR A 140 -10.57 2.69 14.28
C THR A 140 -11.68 2.94 15.28
N LYS A 141 -12.69 2.05 15.31
CA LYS A 141 -13.78 2.14 16.27
C LYS A 141 -13.35 1.80 17.70
N ALA A 142 -12.46 0.83 17.84
CA ALA A 142 -12.13 0.29 19.16
C ALA A 142 -10.94 0.98 19.83
N VAL A 143 -9.93 1.41 19.05
CA VAL A 143 -8.63 1.83 19.62
C VAL A 143 -8.16 3.20 19.10
N GLY A 144 -9.05 3.97 18.48
CA GLY A 144 -8.72 5.29 17.99
C GLY A 144 -7.88 5.26 16.73
N LYS A 145 -7.08 6.29 16.51
CA LYS A 145 -6.24 6.41 15.33
C LYS A 145 -5.03 5.48 15.42
N LYS A 146 -4.79 4.74 14.35
CA LYS A 146 -3.64 3.85 14.19
C LYS A 146 -2.92 4.16 12.89
N THR A 147 -1.64 3.82 12.85
CA THR A 147 -0.80 4.05 11.67
C THR A 147 -0.24 2.72 11.16
N ALA A 148 -0.42 2.48 9.87
CA ALA A 148 0.21 1.37 9.17
C ALA A 148 1.32 1.90 8.28
N GLU A 149 2.46 1.23 8.27
CA GLU A 149 3.60 1.62 7.47
C GLU A 149 3.85 0.62 6.37
N PHE A 150 4.12 1.11 5.16
CA PHE A 150 4.31 0.30 3.97
C PHE A 150 5.61 0.66 3.28
N GLU A 151 6.43 -0.34 3.00
CA GLU A 151 7.64 -0.18 2.19
C GLU A 151 7.27 -0.31 0.72
N VAL A 152 6.86 0.79 0.10
CA VAL A 152 6.25 0.80 -1.24
C VAL A 152 7.26 0.89 -2.38
N GLY A 153 8.55 1.07 -2.08
CA GLY A 153 9.58 1.35 -3.08
C GLY A 153 9.79 0.30 -4.17
N GLY A 154 9.25 -0.89 -3.99
CA GLY A 154 9.32 -1.96 -4.99
C GLY A 154 8.13 -2.06 -5.93
N LEU A 155 7.18 -1.11 -5.87
CA LEU A 155 6.02 -1.11 -6.76
C LEU A 155 6.46 -1.07 -8.22
N GLU A 156 5.90 -1.96 -9.02
CA GLU A 156 6.12 -2.02 -10.48
C GLU A 156 4.88 -1.45 -11.18
N PRO A 157 4.90 -0.17 -11.57
CA PRO A 157 3.70 0.50 -12.12
C PRO A 157 3.19 -0.13 -13.41
N ASP A 158 4.05 -0.79 -14.17
CA ASP A 158 3.67 -1.44 -15.43
C ASP A 158 2.69 -2.60 -15.22
N LYS A 159 2.61 -3.13 -14.01
CA LYS A 159 1.67 -4.19 -13.67
C LYS A 159 0.22 -3.72 -13.64
N LEU A 160 0.00 -2.40 -13.48
CA LEU A 160 -1.32 -1.76 -13.52
C LEU A 160 -1.30 -0.63 -14.57
N PRO A 161 -1.29 -0.95 -15.87
CA PRO A 161 -1.06 0.07 -16.90
C PRO A 161 -2.11 1.17 -16.95
N LYS A 162 -3.37 0.87 -16.59
CA LYS A 162 -4.44 1.87 -16.59
C LYS A 162 -4.33 2.91 -15.47
N TRP A 163 -3.46 2.67 -14.50
CA TRP A 163 -3.20 3.60 -13.43
C TRP A 163 -2.20 4.70 -13.79
N ASN A 164 -1.46 4.50 -14.86
CA ASN A 164 -0.41 5.43 -15.30
C ASN A 164 -0.90 6.44 -16.32
#